data_4f22d956d803299e2032a2c0d321bac6
#
_entry.id   4f22d956d803299e2032a2c0d321bac6
#
_cell.length_a   1.000
_cell.length_b   1.000
_cell.length_c   1.000
_cell.angle_alpha   90.00
_cell.angle_beta   90.00
_cell.angle_gamma   90.00
#
_symmetry.space_group_name_H-M   'P 1'
#
loop_
_entity.id
_entity.type
_entity.pdbx_description
1 polymer ?
#
loop_
_entity_poly.entity_id
_entity_poly.type
_entity_poly.pdbx_seq_one_letter_code
_entity_poly.pdbx_strand_id
1 'polypeptide(L)'
;MTTEVTTRGARTEHAPARWRWTPRGPLHLGQTLRVLGRGAEDPTCRILGEDCVWITTRWNRLPVSARFTRPAGVTGTNPLHRDVLVEAWGPGAEGWLPTAPRWVGHEDSWEDFDSSAAFAELPHPLVRTRHEHPGLRLPATGNLLERAVVAILEQRVTAIEAVRAYRALLRWNAEPAPGPAPHGMRVPPTPEQWRRTPSWQWHRAGVDPARSATVMRTMHRAAALERLALDPDPARVRTALQSIQGIGPWTAAEITQCTHGDPDGVSVHDYHLADYVCWFFDHAPGSDERMLELLEPWRGHRQRVVRLIKASGHRKPSFGPRLSPQDHRHH
;
A
#
# COMPACT_ATOMS: atom_id res chain seq x y z
N MET A 1 -50.39 15.70 24.91
CA MET A 1 -49.38 14.77 25.39
C MET A 1 -48.62 14.28 24.18
N THR A 2 -47.47 14.88 23.93
CA THR A 2 -46.64 14.65 22.76
C THR A 2 -45.41 13.87 23.25
N THR A 3 -45.26 12.64 22.80
CA THR A 3 -44.12 11.79 23.20
C THR A 3 -43.01 12.00 22.18
N GLU A 4 -41.94 12.69 22.57
CA GLU A 4 -40.70 12.76 21.82
C GLU A 4 -39.98 11.42 21.91
N VAL A 5 -39.77 10.78 20.75
CA VAL A 5 -38.87 9.64 20.62
C VAL A 5 -37.50 10.18 20.21
N THR A 6 -36.62 10.33 21.20
CA THR A 6 -35.21 10.67 20.97
C THR A 6 -34.43 9.40 20.74
N THR A 7 -34.23 9.01 19.47
CA THR A 7 -33.26 8.01 19.08
C THR A 7 -31.90 8.67 18.79
N ARG A 8 -31.15 8.96 19.82
CA ARG A 8 -29.72 9.22 19.73
C ARG A 8 -28.97 7.89 20.03
N GLY A 9 -28.63 7.16 18.98
CA GLY A 9 -27.63 6.11 19.10
C GLY A 9 -26.28 6.72 19.51
N ALA A 10 -25.95 6.65 20.79
CA ALA A 10 -24.66 7.03 21.32
C ALA A 10 -23.59 6.11 20.71
N ARG A 11 -22.78 6.66 19.78
CA ARG A 11 -21.45 6.07 19.50
C ARG A 11 -20.66 6.20 20.79
N THR A 12 -20.44 5.11 21.49
CA THR A 12 -19.45 5.04 22.55
C THR A 12 -18.08 5.27 21.90
N GLU A 13 -17.62 6.52 21.94
CA GLU A 13 -16.23 6.85 21.59
C GLU A 13 -15.35 6.22 22.66
N HIS A 14 -14.86 5.03 22.38
CA HIS A 14 -13.80 4.43 23.19
C HIS A 14 -12.56 5.31 23.01
N ALA A 15 -11.87 5.60 24.11
CA ALA A 15 -10.60 6.30 24.05
C ALA A 15 -9.64 5.53 23.14
N PRO A 16 -8.83 6.23 22.33
CA PRO A 16 -7.90 5.55 21.44
C PRO A 16 -6.83 4.78 22.21
N ALA A 17 -6.48 3.60 21.71
CA ALA A 17 -5.19 3.01 22.07
C ALA A 17 -4.08 3.88 21.47
N ARG A 18 -3.01 4.11 22.22
CA ARG A 18 -1.93 5.04 21.82
C ARG A 18 -0.56 4.42 21.96
N TRP A 19 0.30 4.72 20.99
CA TRP A 19 1.70 4.41 21.03
C TRP A 19 2.53 5.57 20.49
N ARG A 20 3.58 5.92 21.19
CA ARG A 20 4.55 6.92 20.77
C ARG A 20 5.94 6.31 20.80
N TRP A 21 6.71 6.48 19.73
CA TRP A 21 8.11 6.05 19.66
C TRP A 21 8.95 6.98 18.82
N THR A 22 10.26 6.95 19.05
CA THR A 22 11.25 7.63 18.23
C THR A 22 11.73 6.68 17.14
N PRO A 23 11.61 7.02 15.84
CA PRO A 23 12.20 6.23 14.75
C PRO A 23 13.73 6.14 14.91
N ARG A 24 14.31 5.01 14.55
CA ARG A 24 15.78 4.80 14.61
C ARG A 24 16.58 5.72 13.67
N GLY A 25 15.95 6.30 12.66
CA GLY A 25 16.57 7.20 11.69
C GLY A 25 15.53 8.10 11.05
N PRO A 26 15.88 8.85 9.99
CA PRO A 26 14.94 9.73 9.34
C PRO A 26 13.73 8.97 8.81
N LEU A 27 12.54 9.58 8.95
CA LEU A 27 11.28 9.04 8.46
C LEU A 27 10.44 10.16 7.84
N HIS A 28 10.00 9.97 6.61
CA HIS A 28 9.00 10.81 5.96
C HIS A 28 7.66 10.07 5.92
N LEU A 29 6.77 10.39 6.85
CA LEU A 29 5.53 9.65 7.08
C LEU A 29 4.64 9.59 5.84
N GLY A 30 4.31 10.75 5.25
CA GLY A 30 3.45 10.84 4.07
C GLY A 30 4.05 10.14 2.85
N GLN A 31 5.36 10.26 2.61
CA GLN A 31 6.04 9.62 1.49
C GLN A 31 6.07 8.09 1.63
N THR A 32 6.33 7.59 2.84
CA THR A 32 6.37 6.16 3.13
C THR A 32 4.99 5.50 2.96
N LEU A 33 3.94 6.10 3.53
CA LEU A 33 2.59 5.52 3.49
C LEU A 33 1.82 5.79 2.19
N ARG A 34 2.30 6.69 1.33
CA ARG A 34 1.65 7.03 0.05
C ARG A 34 1.39 5.82 -0.84
N VAL A 35 2.25 4.81 -0.79
CA VAL A 35 2.11 3.58 -1.59
C VAL A 35 0.89 2.73 -1.19
N LEU A 36 0.35 2.94 0.00
CA LEU A 36 -0.85 2.25 0.46
C LEU A 36 -2.13 2.87 -0.09
N GLY A 37 -2.12 4.18 -0.37
CA GLY A 37 -3.29 4.93 -0.80
C GLY A 37 -3.52 4.92 -2.32
N ARG A 38 -4.78 5.10 -2.70
CA ARG A 38 -5.26 5.17 -4.09
C ARG A 38 -5.95 6.51 -4.37
N GLY A 39 -5.18 7.58 -4.14
CA GLY A 39 -5.62 8.97 -4.33
C GLY A 39 -6.31 9.58 -3.11
N ALA A 40 -6.66 10.87 -3.22
CA ALA A 40 -7.14 11.69 -2.11
C ALA A 40 -8.42 11.14 -1.43
N GLU A 41 -9.28 10.47 -2.20
CA GLU A 41 -10.55 9.93 -1.72
C GLU A 41 -10.49 8.42 -1.42
N ASP A 42 -9.30 7.85 -1.16
CA ASP A 42 -9.16 6.43 -0.80
C ASP A 42 -9.90 6.15 0.50
N PRO A 43 -10.81 5.17 0.55
CA PRO A 43 -11.56 4.88 1.76
C PRO A 43 -10.75 4.21 2.87
N THR A 44 -9.53 3.75 2.57
CA THR A 44 -8.69 3.00 3.52
C THR A 44 -7.39 3.71 3.90
N CYS A 45 -6.99 4.73 3.13
CA CYS A 45 -5.77 5.50 3.39
C CYS A 45 -5.97 6.97 3.02
N ARG A 46 -5.84 7.87 3.97
CA ARG A 46 -5.94 9.32 3.77
C ARG A 46 -4.67 10.01 4.23
N ILE A 47 -4.01 10.69 3.32
CA ILE A 47 -2.84 11.50 3.61
C ILE A 47 -3.29 12.95 3.76
N LEU A 48 -3.22 13.48 4.97
CA LEU A 48 -3.62 14.84 5.32
C LEU A 48 -2.38 15.71 5.56
N GLY A 49 -1.53 15.80 4.54
CA GLY A 49 -0.23 16.45 4.62
C GLY A 49 0.91 15.48 4.90
N GLU A 50 2.09 16.01 5.21
CA GLU A 50 3.31 15.21 5.38
C GLU A 50 3.37 14.46 6.71
N ASP A 51 2.75 15.04 7.73
CA ASP A 51 2.84 14.60 9.13
C ASP A 51 1.53 14.00 9.69
N CYS A 52 0.54 13.74 8.84
CA CYS A 52 -0.72 13.13 9.28
C CYS A 52 -1.27 12.16 8.23
N VAL A 53 -1.37 10.88 8.61
CA VAL A 53 -1.93 9.83 7.74
C VAL A 53 -2.93 9.01 8.54
N TRP A 54 -4.11 8.81 7.96
CA TRP A 54 -5.10 7.87 8.45
C TRP A 54 -5.09 6.59 7.62
N ILE A 55 -5.22 5.46 8.30
CA ILE A 55 -5.43 4.17 7.67
C ILE A 55 -6.59 3.45 8.32
N THR A 56 -7.19 2.52 7.59
CA THR A 56 -8.12 1.54 8.13
C THR A 56 -7.66 0.14 7.76
N THR A 57 -7.86 -0.79 8.65
CA THR A 57 -7.42 -2.19 8.49
C THR A 57 -8.18 -3.10 9.44
N ARG A 58 -7.77 -4.38 9.49
CA ARG A 58 -8.26 -5.35 10.45
C ARG A 58 -7.14 -5.99 11.24
N TRP A 59 -7.43 -6.29 12.48
CA TRP A 59 -6.62 -7.14 13.33
C TRP A 59 -7.44 -8.33 13.80
N ASN A 60 -7.03 -9.55 13.46
CA ASN A 60 -7.83 -10.75 13.73
C ASN A 60 -9.29 -10.58 13.31
N ARG A 61 -9.51 -9.99 12.12
CA ARG A 61 -10.82 -9.66 11.51
C ARG A 61 -11.61 -8.55 12.22
N LEU A 62 -11.13 -8.05 13.36
CA LEU A 62 -11.72 -6.91 14.06
C LEU A 62 -11.33 -5.59 13.40
N PRO A 63 -12.27 -4.62 13.28
CA PRO A 63 -12.00 -3.36 12.62
C PRO A 63 -11.05 -2.46 13.42
N VAL A 64 -10.19 -1.77 12.68
CA VAL A 64 -9.24 -0.79 13.18
C VAL A 64 -9.27 0.44 12.26
N SER A 65 -9.29 1.64 12.84
CA SER A 65 -8.81 2.85 12.18
C SER A 65 -7.64 3.40 12.98
N ALA A 66 -6.63 3.93 12.31
CA ALA A 66 -5.47 4.48 12.99
C ALA A 66 -5.03 5.79 12.35
N ARG A 67 -4.58 6.70 13.19
CA ARG A 67 -3.99 7.97 12.80
C ARG A 67 -2.52 7.99 13.20
N PHE A 68 -1.67 8.10 12.20
CA PHE A 68 -0.24 8.38 12.40
C PHE A 68 -0.03 9.88 12.36
N THR A 69 0.64 10.43 13.35
CA THR A 69 1.00 11.84 13.38
C THR A 69 2.43 12.03 13.84
N ARG A 70 3.04 13.13 13.40
CA ARG A 70 4.31 13.61 13.93
C ARG A 70 4.04 14.91 14.67
N PRO A 71 3.97 14.89 16.01
CA PRO A 71 3.72 16.07 16.81
C PRO A 71 4.78 17.14 16.50
N ALA A 72 4.39 18.41 16.57
CA ALA A 72 5.34 19.51 16.47
C ALA A 72 6.48 19.29 17.48
N GLY A 73 7.70 19.30 16.98
CA GLY A 73 8.90 19.11 17.82
C GLY A 73 9.30 20.40 18.50
N VAL A 74 10.29 20.30 19.38
CA VAL A 74 11.00 21.46 19.92
C VAL A 74 11.69 22.18 18.75
N THR A 75 11.68 23.50 18.78
CA THR A 75 12.35 24.34 17.78
C THR A 75 13.82 23.90 17.61
N GLY A 76 14.24 23.65 16.38
CA GLY A 76 15.60 23.18 16.06
C GLY A 76 15.74 21.66 15.85
N THR A 77 14.72 20.84 16.16
CA THR A 77 14.73 19.41 15.85
C THR A 77 14.44 19.16 14.38
N ASN A 78 15.29 18.37 13.71
CA ASN A 78 15.02 17.96 12.32
C ASN A 78 13.65 17.24 12.25
N PRO A 79 12.71 17.71 11.41
CA PRO A 79 11.37 17.13 11.30
C PRO A 79 11.37 15.62 11.05
N LEU A 80 12.35 15.09 10.31
CA LEU A 80 12.45 13.67 9.97
C LEU A 80 12.84 12.77 11.16
N HIS A 81 13.35 13.33 12.26
CA HIS A 81 13.74 12.60 13.47
C HIS A 81 12.75 12.77 14.62
N ARG A 82 11.61 13.44 14.40
CA ARG A 82 10.58 13.59 15.44
C ARG A 82 9.87 12.25 15.73
N ASP A 83 9.38 12.14 16.94
CA ASP A 83 8.54 11.01 17.35
C ASP A 83 7.35 10.81 16.40
N VAL A 84 6.92 9.57 16.32
CA VAL A 84 5.64 9.20 15.72
C VAL A 84 4.66 8.85 16.84
N LEU A 85 3.50 9.49 16.80
CA LEU A 85 2.35 9.13 17.63
C LEU A 85 1.34 8.38 16.76
N VAL A 86 0.91 7.22 17.23
CA VAL A 86 -0.21 6.49 16.64
C VAL A 86 -1.35 6.44 17.64
N GLU A 87 -2.51 6.78 17.15
CA GLU A 87 -3.78 6.61 17.86
C GLU A 87 -4.64 5.65 17.04
N ALA A 88 -5.18 4.62 17.69
CA ALA A 88 -5.99 3.60 17.04
C ALA A 88 -7.34 3.41 17.74
N TRP A 89 -8.38 3.23 16.95
CA TRP A 89 -9.77 3.06 17.39
C TRP A 89 -10.34 1.77 16.82
N GLY A 90 -11.32 1.23 17.51
CA GLY A 90 -12.02 0.01 17.15
C GLY A 90 -11.61 -1.20 17.98
N PRO A 91 -12.38 -2.30 17.94
CA PRO A 91 -12.14 -3.47 18.78
C PRO A 91 -10.82 -4.20 18.48
N GLY A 92 -10.22 -3.98 17.30
CA GLY A 92 -8.89 -4.53 16.96
C GLY A 92 -7.72 -3.61 17.34
N ALA A 93 -7.97 -2.40 17.86
CA ALA A 93 -6.97 -1.35 18.02
C ALA A 93 -5.79 -1.76 18.92
N GLU A 94 -6.07 -2.30 20.10
CA GLU A 94 -5.01 -2.69 21.06
C GLU A 94 -4.11 -3.79 20.50
N GLY A 95 -4.71 -4.80 19.84
CA GLY A 95 -3.94 -5.90 19.28
C GLY A 95 -3.13 -5.49 18.03
N TRP A 96 -3.64 -4.55 17.24
CA TRP A 96 -2.97 -4.05 16.04
C TRP A 96 -1.82 -3.08 16.38
N LEU A 97 -1.96 -2.28 17.42
CA LEU A 97 -1.07 -1.17 17.75
C LEU A 97 0.42 -1.56 17.80
N PRO A 98 0.83 -2.71 18.35
CA PRO A 98 2.21 -3.17 18.32
C PRO A 98 2.81 -3.35 16.93
N THR A 99 1.98 -3.50 15.89
CA THR A 99 2.44 -3.64 14.50
C THR A 99 2.66 -2.29 13.80
N ALA A 100 2.17 -1.19 14.38
CA ALA A 100 2.19 0.13 13.77
C ALA A 100 3.59 0.60 13.30
N PRO A 101 4.70 0.36 14.03
CA PRO A 101 6.04 0.73 13.56
C PRO A 101 6.41 0.09 12.21
N ARG A 102 6.00 -1.15 11.95
CA ARG A 102 6.26 -1.85 10.68
C ARG A 102 5.58 -1.17 9.50
N TRP A 103 4.40 -0.58 9.70
CA TRP A 103 3.67 0.13 8.66
C TRP A 103 4.44 1.33 8.12
N VAL A 104 5.27 1.95 8.93
CA VAL A 104 6.12 3.08 8.54
C VAL A 104 7.56 2.67 8.25
N GLY A 105 7.81 1.38 8.04
CA GLY A 105 9.14 0.88 7.69
C GLY A 105 10.16 1.01 8.81
N HIS A 106 9.75 0.78 10.08
CA HIS A 106 10.70 0.83 11.21
C HIS A 106 11.82 -0.21 11.10
N GLU A 107 11.51 -1.36 10.49
CA GLU A 107 12.44 -2.48 10.27
C GLU A 107 13.20 -2.35 8.93
N ASP A 108 12.86 -1.35 8.10
CA ASP A 108 13.49 -1.13 6.81
C ASP A 108 14.86 -0.49 6.99
N SER A 109 15.92 -1.27 6.78
CA SER A 109 17.30 -0.80 6.87
C SER A 109 17.78 -0.30 5.51
N TRP A 110 17.84 1.04 5.36
CA TRP A 110 18.55 1.65 4.25
C TRP A 110 20.05 1.75 4.53
N GLU A 111 20.45 1.71 5.80
CA GLU A 111 21.86 1.78 6.23
C GLU A 111 22.69 0.65 5.62
N ASP A 112 22.11 -0.56 5.52
CA ASP A 112 22.76 -1.71 4.89
C ASP A 112 22.98 -1.47 3.39
N PHE A 113 22.00 -0.86 2.71
CA PHE A 113 22.13 -0.50 1.30
C PHE A 113 23.10 0.67 1.12
N ASP A 114 22.96 1.74 1.90
CA ASP A 114 23.76 2.96 1.81
C ASP A 114 25.27 2.69 2.04
N SER A 115 25.61 1.64 2.82
CA SER A 115 27.00 1.22 3.08
C SER A 115 27.49 0.10 2.16
N SER A 116 26.66 -0.39 1.26
CA SER A 116 27.00 -1.53 0.36
C SER A 116 27.81 -1.07 -0.85
N ALA A 117 28.56 -2.03 -1.46
CA ALA A 117 29.20 -1.80 -2.75
C ALA A 117 28.17 -1.47 -3.84
N ALA A 118 26.97 -2.04 -3.77
CA ALA A 118 25.89 -1.75 -4.71
C ALA A 118 25.45 -0.27 -4.67
N PHE A 119 25.52 0.40 -3.53
CA PHE A 119 25.23 1.84 -3.45
C PHE A 119 26.26 2.68 -4.21
N ALA A 120 27.54 2.30 -4.17
CA ALA A 120 28.59 2.98 -4.90
C ALA A 120 28.43 2.91 -6.43
N GLU A 121 27.72 1.89 -6.93
CA GLU A 121 27.37 1.75 -8.36
C GLU A 121 26.16 2.61 -8.79
N LEU A 122 25.51 3.31 -7.85
CA LEU A 122 24.35 4.16 -8.21
C LEU A 122 24.78 5.35 -9.07
N PRO A 123 24.01 5.65 -10.15
CA PRO A 123 24.18 6.91 -10.87
C PRO A 123 24.05 8.13 -9.95
N HIS A 124 24.88 9.14 -10.15
CA HIS A 124 24.93 10.35 -9.34
C HIS A 124 23.53 10.97 -9.07
N PRO A 125 22.58 11.03 -10.04
CA PRO A 125 21.23 11.52 -9.75
C PRO A 125 20.50 10.72 -8.67
N LEU A 126 20.70 9.39 -8.60
CA LEU A 126 20.05 8.56 -7.57
C LEU A 126 20.71 8.68 -6.21
N VAL A 127 22.03 8.83 -6.16
CA VAL A 127 22.76 9.17 -4.91
C VAL A 127 22.24 10.49 -4.35
N ARG A 128 22.12 11.52 -5.19
CA ARG A 128 21.53 12.80 -4.78
C ARG A 128 20.09 12.63 -4.28
N THR A 129 19.26 11.90 -5.02
CA THR A 129 17.87 11.63 -4.60
C THR A 129 17.82 10.93 -3.25
N ARG A 130 18.72 9.98 -2.98
CA ARG A 130 18.77 9.30 -1.68
C ARG A 130 19.09 10.30 -0.54
N HIS A 131 19.99 11.25 -0.77
CA HIS A 131 20.31 12.30 0.19
C HIS A 131 19.16 13.30 0.39
N GLU A 132 18.44 13.64 -0.68
CA GLU A 132 17.27 14.54 -0.63
C GLU A 132 16.06 13.88 0.04
N HIS A 133 15.96 12.54 -0.01
CA HIS A 133 14.88 11.75 0.56
C HIS A 133 15.35 10.74 1.62
N PRO A 134 16.09 11.18 2.66
CA PRO A 134 16.64 10.25 3.65
C PRO A 134 15.56 9.51 4.46
N GLY A 135 14.37 10.09 4.55
CA GLY A 135 13.23 9.51 5.27
C GLY A 135 12.33 8.59 4.44
N LEU A 136 12.70 8.29 3.19
CA LEU A 136 11.99 7.30 2.37
C LEU A 136 12.22 5.91 2.95
N ARG A 137 11.14 5.18 3.24
CA ARG A 137 11.18 3.81 3.76
C ARG A 137 10.20 2.90 3.02
N LEU A 138 10.40 1.59 3.14
CA LEU A 138 9.50 0.58 2.61
C LEU A 138 8.57 0.09 3.71
N PRO A 139 7.24 0.23 3.57
CA PRO A 139 6.30 -0.24 4.57
C PRO A 139 6.21 -1.76 4.59
N ALA A 140 6.03 -2.35 5.77
CA ALA A 140 5.85 -3.79 5.97
C ALA A 140 4.57 -4.06 6.78
N THR A 141 3.40 -3.90 6.14
CA THR A 141 2.11 -3.93 6.85
C THR A 141 1.68 -5.31 7.35
N GLY A 142 2.23 -6.39 6.78
CA GLY A 142 1.78 -7.76 7.02
C GLY A 142 0.41 -8.10 6.41
N ASN A 143 -0.26 -7.16 5.76
CA ASN A 143 -1.67 -7.25 5.36
C ASN A 143 -1.86 -7.87 3.95
N LEU A 144 -1.45 -9.15 3.78
CA LEU A 144 -1.50 -9.84 2.49
C LEU A 144 -2.90 -9.85 1.86
N LEU A 145 -3.94 -10.11 2.65
CA LEU A 145 -5.31 -10.23 2.13
C LEU A 145 -5.84 -8.92 1.56
N GLU A 146 -5.70 -7.83 2.31
CA GLU A 146 -6.16 -6.51 1.88
C GLU A 146 -5.38 -6.04 0.65
N ARG A 147 -4.05 -6.19 0.68
CA ARG A 147 -3.21 -5.78 -0.44
C ARG A 147 -3.43 -6.64 -1.69
N ALA A 148 -3.70 -7.94 -1.52
CA ALA A 148 -4.02 -8.81 -2.64
C ALA A 148 -5.28 -8.37 -3.38
N VAL A 149 -6.35 -7.98 -2.67
CA VAL A 149 -7.56 -7.43 -3.32
C VAL A 149 -7.21 -6.20 -4.16
N VAL A 150 -6.46 -5.26 -3.59
CA VAL A 150 -6.06 -4.04 -4.31
C VAL A 150 -5.26 -4.38 -5.56
N ALA A 151 -4.21 -5.19 -5.44
CA ALA A 151 -3.35 -5.55 -6.56
C ALA A 151 -4.09 -6.36 -7.66
N ILE A 152 -5.03 -7.24 -7.27
CA ILE A 152 -5.85 -7.98 -8.25
C ILE A 152 -6.79 -7.03 -9.00
N LEU A 153 -7.38 -6.04 -8.34
CA LEU A 153 -8.25 -5.07 -9.00
C LEU A 153 -7.50 -4.14 -9.96
N GLU A 154 -6.20 -3.99 -9.79
CA GLU A 154 -5.32 -3.19 -10.66
C GLU A 154 -4.85 -3.96 -11.92
N GLN A 155 -5.12 -5.26 -12.04
CA GLN A 155 -4.69 -6.06 -13.19
C GLN A 155 -5.34 -5.61 -14.49
N ARG A 156 -4.52 -5.28 -15.51
CA ARG A 156 -4.94 -5.00 -16.89
C ARG A 156 -6.00 -3.91 -17.05
N VAL A 157 -6.03 -2.95 -16.18
CA VAL A 157 -6.94 -1.80 -16.23
C VAL A 157 -6.19 -0.51 -15.93
N THR A 158 -6.80 0.62 -16.25
CA THR A 158 -6.26 1.90 -15.85
C THR A 158 -6.37 2.10 -14.34
N ALA A 159 -5.47 2.90 -13.75
CA ALA A 159 -5.54 3.25 -12.34
C ALA A 159 -6.90 3.86 -11.94
N ILE A 160 -7.53 4.61 -12.85
CA ILE A 160 -8.85 5.22 -12.62
C ILE A 160 -9.94 4.15 -12.48
N GLU A 161 -9.93 3.13 -13.34
CA GLU A 161 -10.87 2.01 -13.28
C GLU A 161 -10.70 1.20 -12.01
N ALA A 162 -9.46 0.83 -11.65
CA ALA A 162 -9.14 0.12 -10.42
C ALA A 162 -9.61 0.86 -9.17
N VAL A 163 -9.32 2.16 -9.08
CA VAL A 163 -9.75 3.02 -7.97
C VAL A 163 -11.27 3.11 -7.88
N ARG A 164 -11.96 3.29 -9.01
CA ARG A 164 -13.43 3.32 -9.05
C ARG A 164 -14.03 2.00 -8.57
N ALA A 165 -13.50 0.87 -9.05
CA ALA A 165 -13.94 -0.46 -8.65
C ALA A 165 -13.75 -0.69 -7.15
N TYR A 166 -12.57 -0.41 -6.62
CA TYR A 166 -12.26 -0.56 -5.20
C TYR A 166 -13.21 0.29 -4.33
N ARG A 167 -13.37 1.58 -4.65
CA ARG A 167 -14.28 2.48 -3.91
C ARG A 167 -15.72 2.01 -3.95
N ALA A 168 -16.21 1.53 -5.10
CA ALA A 168 -17.57 1.02 -5.23
C ALA A 168 -17.78 -0.23 -4.35
N LEU A 169 -16.87 -1.19 -4.43
CA LEU A 169 -16.93 -2.43 -3.64
C LEU A 169 -16.88 -2.15 -2.14
N LEU A 170 -16.00 -1.23 -1.69
CA LEU A 170 -15.95 -0.87 -0.27
C LEU A 170 -17.20 -0.13 0.18
N ARG A 171 -17.79 0.72 -0.66
CA ARG A 171 -19.04 1.41 -0.33
C ARG A 171 -20.17 0.43 -0.04
N TRP A 172 -20.22 -0.69 -0.74
CA TRP A 172 -21.31 -1.66 -0.60
C TRP A 172 -21.03 -2.73 0.45
N ASN A 173 -19.78 -3.13 0.65
CA ASN A 173 -19.43 -4.31 1.44
C ASN A 173 -18.65 -4.01 2.72
N ALA A 174 -18.15 -2.78 2.88
CA ALA A 174 -17.29 -2.40 4.01
C ALA A 174 -18.06 -1.63 5.08
N GLU A 175 -17.69 -1.83 6.33
CA GLU A 175 -18.21 -1.06 7.46
C GLU A 175 -17.53 0.31 7.59
N PRO A 176 -18.21 1.32 8.19
CA PRO A 176 -17.58 2.60 8.49
C PRO A 176 -16.35 2.44 9.40
N ALA A 177 -15.35 3.30 9.22
CA ALA A 177 -14.19 3.34 10.11
C ALA A 177 -14.60 3.71 11.53
N PRO A 178 -14.11 3.01 12.56
CA PRO A 178 -14.35 3.37 13.97
C PRO A 178 -13.64 4.69 14.34
N GLY A 179 -14.09 5.31 15.44
CA GLY A 179 -13.51 6.55 15.97
C GLY A 179 -13.70 7.77 15.07
N PRO A 180 -12.87 8.82 15.24
CA PRO A 180 -12.99 10.10 14.55
C PRO A 180 -12.31 10.09 13.16
N ALA A 181 -12.33 8.96 12.47
CA ALA A 181 -11.74 8.85 11.13
C ALA A 181 -12.40 9.84 10.14
N PRO A 182 -11.67 10.39 9.17
CA PRO A 182 -12.20 11.24 8.13
C PRO A 182 -13.44 10.65 7.47
N HIS A 183 -14.39 11.52 7.13
CA HIS A 183 -15.65 11.10 6.50
C HIS A 183 -15.40 10.23 5.26
N GLY A 184 -16.18 9.18 5.11
CA GLY A 184 -16.08 8.25 3.99
C GLY A 184 -15.00 7.17 4.12
N MET A 185 -14.20 7.18 5.17
CA MET A 185 -13.28 6.06 5.44
C MET A 185 -14.04 4.81 5.88
N ARG A 186 -13.55 3.66 5.42
CA ARG A 186 -14.16 2.36 5.63
C ARG A 186 -13.11 1.31 5.94
N VAL A 187 -13.47 0.35 6.78
CA VAL A 187 -12.62 -0.82 7.06
C VAL A 187 -12.80 -1.86 5.98
N PRO A 188 -11.73 -2.38 5.36
CA PRO A 188 -11.83 -3.40 4.33
C PRO A 188 -12.69 -4.59 4.77
N PRO A 189 -13.48 -5.22 3.87
CA PRO A 189 -14.29 -6.40 4.18
C PRO A 189 -13.43 -7.58 4.67
N THR A 190 -13.99 -8.41 5.54
CA THR A 190 -13.38 -9.69 5.91
C THR A 190 -13.36 -10.67 4.74
N PRO A 191 -12.54 -11.73 4.78
CA PRO A 191 -12.57 -12.78 3.75
C PRO A 191 -13.98 -13.38 3.54
N GLU A 192 -14.76 -13.50 4.60
CA GLU A 192 -16.15 -14.00 4.55
C GLU A 192 -17.07 -13.01 3.83
N GLN A 193 -16.93 -11.71 4.10
CA GLN A 193 -17.69 -10.66 3.42
C GLN A 193 -17.33 -10.60 1.94
N TRP A 194 -16.05 -10.70 1.58
CA TRP A 194 -15.63 -10.78 0.19
C TRP A 194 -16.23 -11.98 -0.53
N ARG A 195 -16.22 -13.16 0.08
CA ARG A 195 -16.81 -14.37 -0.50
C ARG A 195 -18.33 -14.29 -0.68
N ARG A 196 -19.02 -13.45 0.07
CA ARG A 196 -20.46 -13.20 -0.07
C ARG A 196 -20.80 -12.11 -1.07
N THR A 197 -19.81 -11.42 -1.64
CA THR A 197 -20.04 -10.39 -2.66
C THR A 197 -20.64 -11.02 -3.91
N PRO A 198 -21.89 -10.70 -4.29
CA PRO A 198 -22.54 -11.34 -5.41
C PRO A 198 -21.95 -10.90 -6.76
N SER A 199 -22.08 -11.74 -7.78
CA SER A 199 -21.50 -11.52 -9.10
C SER A 199 -21.91 -10.18 -9.73
N TRP A 200 -23.15 -9.75 -9.54
CA TRP A 200 -23.64 -8.49 -10.07
C TRP A 200 -22.98 -7.25 -9.45
N GLN A 201 -22.51 -7.34 -8.17
CA GLN A 201 -21.74 -6.24 -7.57
C GLN A 201 -20.37 -6.10 -8.20
N TRP A 202 -19.67 -7.21 -8.49
CA TRP A 202 -18.39 -7.18 -9.20
C TRP A 202 -18.57 -6.54 -10.58
N HIS A 203 -19.56 -6.99 -11.33
CA HIS A 203 -19.86 -6.43 -12.64
C HIS A 203 -20.17 -4.92 -12.58
N ARG A 204 -21.06 -4.52 -11.66
CA ARG A 204 -21.44 -3.11 -11.47
C ARG A 204 -20.26 -2.24 -11.02
N ALA A 205 -19.26 -2.82 -10.33
CA ALA A 205 -18.03 -2.14 -9.99
C ALA A 205 -17.05 -2.02 -11.18
N GLY A 206 -17.31 -2.68 -12.31
CA GLY A 206 -16.42 -2.75 -13.47
C GLY A 206 -15.30 -3.77 -13.31
N VAL A 207 -15.52 -4.81 -12.49
CA VAL A 207 -14.58 -5.91 -12.31
C VAL A 207 -15.01 -7.11 -13.15
N ASP A 208 -14.13 -7.54 -14.06
CA ASP A 208 -14.36 -8.70 -14.89
C ASP A 208 -14.36 -10.02 -14.10
N PRO A 209 -14.92 -11.11 -14.70
CA PRO A 209 -15.00 -12.41 -14.05
C PRO A 209 -13.63 -13.01 -13.66
N ALA A 210 -12.57 -12.75 -14.42
CA ALA A 210 -11.25 -13.31 -14.12
C ALA A 210 -10.65 -12.71 -12.84
N ARG A 211 -10.73 -11.38 -12.69
CA ARG A 211 -10.27 -10.67 -11.48
C ARG A 211 -11.12 -11.01 -10.26
N SER A 212 -12.46 -11.00 -10.37
CA SER A 212 -13.34 -11.38 -9.26
C SER A 212 -13.11 -12.82 -8.83
N ALA A 213 -12.96 -13.76 -9.77
CA ALA A 213 -12.62 -15.15 -9.44
C ALA A 213 -11.25 -15.27 -8.76
N THR A 214 -10.27 -14.45 -9.12
CA THR A 214 -8.96 -14.41 -8.45
C THR A 214 -9.08 -13.91 -7.03
N VAL A 215 -9.86 -12.85 -6.77
CA VAL A 215 -10.16 -12.40 -5.40
C VAL A 215 -10.83 -13.53 -4.60
N MET A 216 -11.81 -14.20 -5.18
CA MET A 216 -12.52 -15.30 -4.50
C MET A 216 -11.57 -16.45 -4.13
N ARG A 217 -10.70 -16.89 -5.08
CA ARG A 217 -9.67 -17.91 -4.79
C ARG A 217 -8.73 -17.48 -3.67
N THR A 218 -8.33 -16.24 -3.65
CA THR A 218 -7.46 -15.65 -2.61
C THR A 218 -8.18 -15.67 -1.26
N MET A 219 -9.43 -15.26 -1.20
CA MET A 219 -10.22 -15.24 0.04
C MET A 219 -10.54 -16.65 0.56
N HIS A 220 -10.64 -17.67 -0.30
CA HIS A 220 -10.76 -19.07 0.13
C HIS A 220 -9.47 -19.58 0.81
N ARG A 221 -8.32 -18.98 0.51
CA ARG A 221 -7.03 -19.32 1.12
C ARG A 221 -6.63 -18.39 2.29
N ALA A 222 -7.57 -17.61 2.82
CA ALA A 222 -7.29 -16.56 3.81
C ALA A 222 -6.44 -17.06 4.98
N ALA A 223 -6.80 -18.19 5.61
CA ALA A 223 -6.04 -18.73 6.74
C ALA A 223 -4.58 -19.13 6.38
N ALA A 224 -4.33 -19.58 5.14
CA ALA A 224 -2.97 -19.86 4.67
C ALA A 224 -2.20 -18.57 4.43
N LEU A 225 -2.83 -17.53 3.89
CA LEU A 225 -2.22 -16.23 3.65
C LEU A 225 -1.96 -15.46 4.95
N GLU A 226 -2.83 -15.59 5.94
CA GLU A 226 -2.60 -15.05 7.29
C GLU A 226 -1.34 -15.65 7.94
N ARG A 227 -1.10 -16.96 7.77
CA ARG A 227 0.16 -17.59 8.20
C ARG A 227 1.36 -17.16 7.34
N LEU A 228 1.19 -17.08 6.02
CA LEU A 228 2.24 -16.65 5.10
C LEU A 228 2.69 -15.20 5.37
N ALA A 229 1.80 -14.34 5.87
CA ALA A 229 2.13 -12.97 6.25
C ALA A 229 3.17 -12.86 7.38
N LEU A 230 3.41 -13.96 8.10
CA LEU A 230 4.42 -14.05 9.16
C LEU A 230 5.80 -14.51 8.65
N ASP A 231 5.90 -14.95 7.39
CA ASP A 231 7.19 -15.32 6.81
C ASP A 231 8.04 -14.05 6.59
N PRO A 232 9.25 -13.97 7.16
CA PRO A 232 10.09 -12.77 7.03
C PRO A 232 10.73 -12.62 5.64
N ASP A 233 10.72 -13.66 4.81
CA ASP A 233 11.35 -13.65 3.49
C ASP A 233 10.36 -13.27 2.38
N PRO A 234 10.44 -12.03 1.83
CA PRO A 234 9.52 -11.59 0.78
C PRO A 234 9.65 -12.40 -0.52
N ALA A 235 10.79 -13.02 -0.81
CA ALA A 235 10.97 -13.83 -2.00
C ALA A 235 10.18 -15.14 -1.90
N ARG A 236 10.18 -15.79 -0.73
CA ARG A 236 9.35 -16.96 -0.47
C ARG A 236 7.87 -16.60 -0.54
N VAL A 237 7.49 -15.46 0.04
CA VAL A 237 6.10 -14.98 -0.02
C VAL A 237 5.67 -14.74 -1.47
N ARG A 238 6.49 -14.09 -2.31
CA ARG A 238 6.18 -13.91 -3.74
C ARG A 238 5.95 -15.25 -4.45
N THR A 239 6.83 -16.21 -4.22
CA THR A 239 6.71 -17.55 -4.80
C THR A 239 5.43 -18.26 -4.36
N ALA A 240 5.12 -18.21 -3.08
CA ALA A 240 3.90 -18.82 -2.53
C ALA A 240 2.63 -18.16 -3.07
N LEU A 241 2.59 -16.84 -3.20
CA LEU A 241 1.47 -16.10 -3.77
C LEU A 241 1.17 -16.53 -5.21
N GLN A 242 2.19 -16.78 -6.02
CA GLN A 242 2.05 -17.22 -7.41
C GLN A 242 1.45 -18.63 -7.57
N SER A 243 1.35 -19.41 -6.49
CA SER A 243 0.59 -20.67 -6.49
C SER A 243 -0.93 -20.47 -6.60
N ILE A 244 -1.40 -19.24 -6.41
CA ILE A 244 -2.82 -18.89 -6.56
C ILE A 244 -3.08 -18.51 -8.01
N GLN A 245 -3.91 -19.30 -8.70
CA GLN A 245 -4.28 -19.02 -10.08
C GLN A 245 -4.82 -17.59 -10.24
N GLY A 246 -4.20 -16.80 -11.10
CA GLY A 246 -4.50 -15.40 -11.35
C GLY A 246 -3.59 -14.41 -10.60
N ILE A 247 -2.70 -14.89 -9.73
CA ILE A 247 -1.63 -14.09 -9.15
C ILE A 247 -0.33 -14.42 -9.88
N GLY A 248 0.11 -13.52 -10.74
CA GLY A 248 1.38 -13.59 -11.45
C GLY A 248 2.50 -12.82 -10.76
N PRO A 249 3.71 -12.76 -11.38
CA PRO A 249 4.87 -12.07 -10.81
C PRO A 249 4.59 -10.61 -10.45
N TRP A 250 3.91 -9.86 -11.35
CA TRP A 250 3.52 -8.47 -11.09
C TRP A 250 2.69 -8.31 -9.82
N THR A 251 1.62 -9.10 -9.72
CA THR A 251 0.69 -9.01 -8.58
C THR A 251 1.39 -9.40 -7.27
N ALA A 252 2.21 -10.45 -7.31
CA ALA A 252 2.96 -10.89 -6.13
C ALA A 252 3.96 -9.81 -5.66
N ALA A 253 4.67 -9.15 -6.58
CA ALA A 253 5.58 -8.05 -6.25
C ALA A 253 4.81 -6.85 -5.66
N GLU A 254 3.70 -6.42 -6.29
CA GLU A 254 2.85 -5.33 -5.78
C GLU A 254 2.33 -5.60 -4.36
N ILE A 255 2.07 -6.87 -4.02
CA ILE A 255 1.68 -7.27 -2.67
C ILE A 255 2.87 -7.14 -1.72
N THR A 256 4.01 -7.79 -2.01
CA THR A 256 5.13 -7.87 -1.07
C THR A 256 5.83 -6.54 -0.84
N GLN A 257 5.87 -5.66 -1.82
CA GLN A 257 6.38 -4.28 -1.67
C GLN A 257 5.71 -3.52 -0.53
N CYS A 258 4.44 -3.75 -0.29
CA CYS A 258 3.67 -3.06 0.74
C CYS A 258 3.53 -3.86 2.04
N THR A 259 3.56 -5.19 1.95
CA THR A 259 3.27 -6.06 3.09
C THR A 259 4.52 -6.54 3.82
N HIS A 260 5.66 -6.62 3.12
CA HIS A 260 6.93 -7.11 3.65
C HIS A 260 8.08 -6.12 3.50
N GLY A 261 7.81 -4.91 2.94
CA GLY A 261 8.88 -3.96 2.67
C GLY A 261 9.92 -4.54 1.71
N ASP A 262 9.47 -5.30 0.71
CA ASP A 262 10.31 -6.07 -0.20
C ASP A 262 11.29 -5.17 -0.97
N PRO A 263 12.60 -5.23 -0.66
CA PRO A 263 13.57 -4.34 -1.26
C PRO A 263 13.95 -4.71 -2.69
N ASP A 264 13.57 -5.93 -3.14
CA ASP A 264 13.97 -6.49 -4.42
C ASP A 264 12.80 -6.90 -5.33
N GLY A 265 11.57 -6.78 -4.85
CA GLY A 265 10.38 -7.16 -5.62
C GLY A 265 10.05 -6.16 -6.72
N VAL A 266 10.55 -6.38 -7.93
CA VAL A 266 10.23 -5.55 -9.11
C VAL A 266 8.94 -6.04 -9.77
N SER A 267 8.06 -5.10 -10.11
CA SER A 267 6.77 -5.38 -10.77
C SER A 267 6.97 -5.61 -12.27
N VAL A 268 7.51 -6.80 -12.64
CA VAL A 268 7.67 -7.20 -14.04
C VAL A 268 6.30 -7.36 -14.71
N HIS A 269 6.21 -7.11 -16.01
CA HIS A 269 4.97 -7.02 -16.79
C HIS A 269 4.07 -5.84 -16.42
N ASP A 270 4.63 -4.82 -15.75
CA ASP A 270 3.96 -3.53 -15.58
C ASP A 270 3.97 -2.75 -16.90
N TYR A 271 2.83 -2.19 -17.27
CA TYR A 271 2.69 -1.48 -18.55
C TYR A 271 3.64 -0.29 -18.71
N HIS A 272 4.08 0.30 -17.63
CA HIS A 272 4.90 1.52 -17.66
C HIS A 272 6.30 1.36 -17.08
N LEU A 273 6.51 0.37 -16.19
CA LEU A 273 7.71 0.33 -15.36
C LEU A 273 8.97 0.05 -16.16
N ALA A 274 8.91 -0.90 -17.10
CA ALA A 274 10.06 -1.24 -17.93
C ALA A 274 10.54 -0.02 -18.73
N ASP A 275 9.64 0.61 -19.46
CA ASP A 275 9.95 1.86 -20.16
C ASP A 275 10.46 2.95 -19.22
N TYR A 276 9.84 3.10 -18.05
CA TYR A 276 10.19 4.16 -17.10
C TYR A 276 11.61 4.02 -16.57
N VAL A 277 12.04 2.79 -16.28
CA VAL A 277 13.41 2.47 -15.84
C VAL A 277 14.39 2.59 -17.01
N CYS A 278 14.06 2.03 -18.18
CA CYS A 278 14.94 2.10 -19.34
C CYS A 278 15.14 3.55 -19.82
N TRP A 279 14.12 4.40 -19.80
CA TRP A 279 14.27 5.82 -20.09
C TRP A 279 15.20 6.55 -19.11
N PHE A 280 15.24 6.12 -17.85
CA PHE A 280 16.17 6.71 -16.88
C PHE A 280 17.63 6.38 -17.20
N PHE A 281 17.93 5.14 -17.58
CA PHE A 281 19.31 4.70 -17.81
C PHE A 281 19.76 4.84 -19.27
N ASP A 282 18.97 4.39 -20.21
CA ASP A 282 19.33 4.28 -21.64
C ASP A 282 18.78 5.42 -22.49
N HIS A 283 17.92 6.29 -21.94
CA HIS A 283 17.18 7.34 -22.69
C HIS A 283 16.35 6.79 -23.86
N ALA A 284 15.90 5.55 -23.75
CA ALA A 284 15.11 4.83 -24.75
C ALA A 284 14.06 3.93 -24.09
N PRO A 285 12.95 3.58 -24.81
CA PRO A 285 12.01 2.57 -24.33
C PRO A 285 12.69 1.20 -24.24
N GLY A 286 12.20 0.32 -23.34
CA GLY A 286 12.77 -1.01 -23.19
C GLY A 286 11.79 -2.05 -22.69
N SER A 287 12.24 -3.32 -22.73
CA SER A 287 11.48 -4.47 -22.24
C SER A 287 11.73 -4.76 -20.75
N ASP A 288 10.96 -5.70 -20.19
CA ASP A 288 11.18 -6.20 -18.83
C ASP A 288 12.57 -6.84 -18.68
N GLU A 289 13.05 -7.58 -19.70
CA GLU A 289 14.38 -8.18 -19.71
C GLU A 289 15.45 -7.10 -19.59
N ARG A 290 15.34 -6.03 -20.41
CA ARG A 290 16.28 -4.91 -20.37
C ARG A 290 16.25 -4.17 -19.04
N MET A 291 15.05 -3.94 -18.49
CA MET A 291 14.90 -3.35 -17.16
C MET A 291 15.61 -4.19 -16.09
N LEU A 292 15.44 -5.51 -16.12
CA LEU A 292 16.08 -6.41 -15.16
C LEU A 292 17.60 -6.44 -15.31
N GLU A 293 18.12 -6.41 -16.54
CA GLU A 293 19.56 -6.27 -16.82
C GLU A 293 20.13 -4.98 -16.21
N LEU A 294 19.43 -3.85 -16.45
CA LEU A 294 19.85 -2.55 -15.90
C LEU A 294 19.82 -2.50 -14.37
N LEU A 295 18.90 -3.23 -13.76
CA LEU A 295 18.76 -3.29 -12.30
C LEU A 295 19.63 -4.38 -11.65
N GLU A 296 20.32 -5.23 -12.45
CA GLU A 296 21.08 -6.37 -11.94
C GLU A 296 22.20 -6.01 -10.95
N PRO A 297 22.97 -4.89 -11.13
CA PRO A 297 23.95 -4.46 -10.14
C PRO A 297 23.40 -4.28 -8.73
N TRP A 298 22.10 -4.03 -8.63
CA TRP A 298 21.40 -3.82 -7.34
C TRP A 298 20.51 -4.99 -6.94
N ARG A 299 20.84 -6.21 -7.34
CA ARG A 299 20.13 -7.42 -6.90
C ARG A 299 20.06 -7.46 -5.36
N GLY A 300 18.88 -7.74 -4.83
CA GLY A 300 18.56 -7.60 -3.40
C GLY A 300 18.00 -6.23 -3.02
N HIS A 301 18.20 -5.21 -3.88
CA HIS A 301 17.76 -3.82 -3.65
C HIS A 301 17.09 -3.18 -4.88
N ARG A 302 16.74 -3.96 -5.91
CA ARG A 302 16.21 -3.45 -7.18
C ARG A 302 14.97 -2.56 -6.98
N GLN A 303 14.08 -2.93 -6.05
CA GLN A 303 12.91 -2.12 -5.73
C GLN A 303 13.29 -0.79 -5.05
N ARG A 304 14.37 -0.76 -4.25
CA ARG A 304 14.88 0.50 -3.69
C ARG A 304 15.33 1.46 -4.80
N VAL A 305 16.05 0.93 -5.81
CA VAL A 305 16.48 1.72 -6.97
C VAL A 305 15.27 2.25 -7.75
N VAL A 306 14.27 1.42 -8.01
CA VAL A 306 13.00 1.85 -8.63
C VAL A 306 12.33 2.96 -7.81
N ARG A 307 12.32 2.86 -6.49
CA ARG A 307 11.78 3.90 -5.60
C ARG A 307 12.57 5.20 -5.68
N LEU A 308 13.88 5.14 -5.79
CA LEU A 308 14.74 6.32 -5.98
C LEU A 308 14.48 6.96 -7.35
N ILE A 309 14.37 6.18 -8.43
CA ILE A 309 14.01 6.72 -9.76
C ILE A 309 12.65 7.44 -9.69
N LYS A 310 11.64 6.85 -9.00
CA LYS A 310 10.33 7.50 -8.81
C LYS A 310 10.43 8.78 -7.96
N ALA A 311 11.33 8.83 -6.99
CA ALA A 311 11.51 9.99 -6.11
C ALA A 311 12.34 11.11 -6.75
N SER A 312 13.20 10.79 -7.74
CA SER A 312 14.08 11.76 -8.42
C SER A 312 13.34 12.79 -9.29
N GLY A 313 12.01 12.61 -9.45
CA GLY A 313 11.23 13.45 -10.37
C GLY A 313 11.44 13.11 -11.85
N HIS A 314 12.15 12.01 -12.16
CA HIS A 314 12.30 11.53 -13.53
C HIS A 314 10.94 11.37 -14.22
N ARG A 315 10.89 11.77 -15.49
CA ARG A 315 9.70 11.62 -16.34
C ARG A 315 10.12 11.06 -17.69
N LYS A 316 9.51 9.93 -18.07
CA LYS A 316 9.66 9.44 -19.43
C LYS A 316 8.84 10.29 -20.41
N PRO A 317 9.25 10.43 -21.66
CA PRO A 317 8.41 11.02 -22.71
C PRO A 317 7.08 10.28 -22.83
N SER A 318 6.01 11.02 -23.10
CA SER A 318 4.69 10.45 -23.34
C SER A 318 4.42 10.49 -24.84
N PHE A 319 4.28 9.32 -25.44
CA PHE A 319 3.95 9.17 -26.85
C PHE A 319 2.53 8.59 -26.98
N GLY A 320 1.70 9.23 -27.78
CA GLY A 320 0.35 8.76 -28.11
C GLY A 320 -0.77 9.20 -27.16
N PRO A 321 -2.03 8.91 -27.51
CA PRO A 321 -3.18 9.25 -26.71
C PRO A 321 -3.23 8.44 -25.42
N ARG A 322 -3.74 9.04 -24.36
CA ARG A 322 -3.99 8.31 -23.09
C ARG A 322 -5.09 7.28 -23.33
N LEU A 323 -4.91 6.07 -22.78
CA LEU A 323 -5.99 5.08 -22.72
C LEU A 323 -7.19 5.70 -22.02
N SER A 324 -8.31 5.77 -22.71
CA SER A 324 -9.57 6.21 -22.11
C SER A 324 -10.12 5.08 -21.25
N PRO A 325 -10.59 5.38 -20.02
CA PRO A 325 -11.28 4.40 -19.20
C PRO A 325 -12.47 3.81 -19.97
N GLN A 326 -12.56 2.49 -20.05
CA GLN A 326 -13.70 1.83 -20.70
C GLN A 326 -14.78 1.56 -19.65
N ASP A 327 -16.03 1.78 -20.04
CA ASP A 327 -17.19 1.52 -19.19
C ASP A 327 -17.98 0.32 -19.70
N HIS A 328 -17.73 -0.85 -19.11
CA HIS A 328 -18.41 -2.10 -19.45
C HIS A 328 -19.63 -2.40 -18.55
N ARG A 329 -20.05 -1.43 -17.73
CA ARG A 329 -21.12 -1.64 -16.72
C ARG A 329 -22.52 -1.73 -17.32
N HIS A 330 -22.66 -1.47 -18.60
CA HIS A 330 -23.94 -1.43 -19.31
C HIS A 330 -24.06 -2.50 -20.42
N HIS A 331 -23.15 -3.46 -20.44
CA HIS A 331 -23.18 -4.59 -21.40
C HIS A 331 -23.64 -5.87 -20.73
#